data_693f171f830184ba473493b871831edb
#
_entry.id   693f171f830184ba473493b871831edb
#
_cell.length_a   1.000
_cell.length_b   1.000
_cell.length_c   1.000
_cell.angle_alpha   90.00
_cell.angle_beta   90.00
_cell.angle_gamma   90.00
#
_symmetry.space_group_name_H-M   'P 1'
#
loop_
_entity.id
_entity.type
_entity.pdbx_description
1 polymer ?
#
loop_
_entity_poly.entity_id
_entity_poly.type
_entity_poly.pdbx_seq_one_letter_code
_entity_poly.pdbx_strand_id
1 'polypeptide(L)'
;MEKWVLAAKRADFQKIGRKYGIDPVIARIIRNRDITEDAEINQYLNGTLDDIPSWKSLKDIDKAVEIISQKIDLGTRMRIIGDYDIDGVTATYILLKGFKRLGANVDTYIPDRIADGYGIHNHLIEKAKEDGVDTIVTCDNGISAADQIAFAKKMGMTVVVTDHHEVPFEDTEEGRKYKLPLADAIINPKQSDCTYPNKNICGAVVAMKLVFALYEKYGIPESEKEDYLEPAAIATVGDIMDLQGENRILVKEGLLRLPHTKNKGLKALIRAIGLENQKISSYDIGFRLGPCINASGRLDTAMRSLSLLQCEDEEEAAKLANDLKALNDSRKALTEQGTEAAYKLIEGSNLKNDRVMVVFLPDCHESLAGIIAGRIREKYHKPAFVLTRGEKSVKGSGRSTENYSMYEELVKCDSLLLQYGGHPMAAGLSIEEANVEAFRRQLNENCTLTEEDMIPKIVIDVPMPISYINGNLIRQLSVLEPFGKGNAKPVFAQKNLRVLKTGIYGKTQNTVKLQLMDESGTVMDGVYWGEAKEFAEFARSHGTISVTYYPKINSYMGRDSLQIVIQNYC
;
A
#
# COMPACT_ATOMS: atom_id res chain seq x y z
N MET A 1 3.64 -27.37 -3.55
CA MET A 1 2.64 -27.55 -4.64
C MET A 1 1.60 -26.44 -4.42
N GLU A 2 1.17 -25.72 -5.45
CA GLU A 2 0.21 -24.62 -5.33
C GLU A 2 -1.20 -25.12 -5.64
N LYS A 3 -2.21 -24.57 -4.98
CA LYS A 3 -3.62 -24.93 -5.21
C LYS A 3 -4.26 -23.90 -6.14
N TRP A 4 -4.59 -24.29 -7.35
CA TRP A 4 -5.28 -23.43 -8.31
C TRP A 4 -6.79 -23.47 -8.08
N VAL A 5 -7.37 -22.31 -7.81
CA VAL A 5 -8.79 -22.17 -7.46
C VAL A 5 -9.45 -21.23 -8.47
N LEU A 6 -10.62 -21.61 -8.97
CA LEU A 6 -11.38 -20.78 -9.91
C LEU A 6 -12.27 -19.80 -9.15
N ALA A 7 -12.20 -18.53 -9.50
CA ALA A 7 -13.21 -17.54 -9.09
C ALA A 7 -14.55 -17.87 -9.78
N ALA A 8 -15.52 -18.38 -9.00
CA ALA A 8 -16.76 -18.97 -9.53
C ALA A 8 -18.00 -18.06 -9.32
N LYS A 9 -17.84 -16.74 -9.38
CA LYS A 9 -18.96 -15.81 -9.26
C LYS A 9 -19.80 -15.83 -10.53
N ARG A 10 -21.13 -16.03 -10.37
CA ARG A 10 -22.05 -16.17 -11.49
C ARG A 10 -22.69 -14.83 -11.90
N ALA A 11 -22.86 -14.61 -13.20
CA ALA A 11 -23.66 -13.55 -13.80
C ALA A 11 -23.89 -13.87 -15.29
N ASP A 12 -24.78 -13.13 -15.94
CA ASP A 12 -24.91 -13.15 -17.39
C ASP A 12 -23.89 -12.22 -18.04
N PHE A 13 -22.67 -12.73 -18.21
CA PHE A 13 -21.54 -11.96 -18.75
C PHE A 13 -21.78 -11.48 -20.19
N GLN A 14 -22.56 -12.21 -20.98
CA GLN A 14 -22.93 -11.81 -22.34
C GLN A 14 -23.88 -10.58 -22.32
N LYS A 15 -24.84 -10.57 -21.40
CA LYS A 15 -25.75 -9.44 -21.22
C LYS A 15 -25.00 -8.20 -20.74
N ILE A 16 -24.11 -8.36 -19.74
CA ILE A 16 -23.27 -7.27 -19.22
C ILE A 16 -22.35 -6.75 -20.32
N GLY A 17 -21.67 -7.65 -21.05
CA GLY A 17 -20.79 -7.29 -22.14
C GLY A 17 -21.48 -6.47 -23.23
N ARG A 18 -22.68 -6.89 -23.66
CA ARG A 18 -23.50 -6.13 -24.64
C ARG A 18 -23.94 -4.77 -24.12
N LYS A 19 -24.34 -4.70 -22.83
CA LYS A 19 -24.82 -3.44 -22.21
C LYS A 19 -23.75 -2.38 -22.16
N TYR A 20 -22.50 -2.76 -21.84
CA TYR A 20 -21.39 -1.82 -21.62
C TYR A 20 -20.39 -1.77 -22.78
N GLY A 21 -20.60 -2.54 -23.85
CA GLY A 21 -19.68 -2.59 -24.99
C GLY A 21 -18.32 -3.23 -24.68
N ILE A 22 -18.28 -4.16 -23.71
CA ILE A 22 -17.06 -4.85 -23.27
C ILE A 22 -17.14 -6.34 -23.55
N ASP A 23 -15.97 -6.96 -23.65
CA ASP A 23 -15.88 -8.42 -23.80
C ASP A 23 -16.47 -9.13 -22.57
N PRO A 24 -17.18 -10.26 -22.73
CA PRO A 24 -17.68 -11.06 -21.59
C PRO A 24 -16.60 -11.48 -20.59
N VAL A 25 -15.35 -11.62 -21.01
CA VAL A 25 -14.21 -11.86 -20.14
C VAL A 25 -13.99 -10.69 -19.19
N ILE A 26 -14.08 -9.45 -19.69
CA ILE A 26 -13.96 -8.24 -18.85
C ILE A 26 -15.13 -8.16 -17.86
N ALA A 27 -16.37 -8.43 -18.32
CA ALA A 27 -17.54 -8.47 -17.45
C ALA A 27 -17.39 -9.49 -16.31
N ARG A 28 -16.81 -10.66 -16.58
CA ARG A 28 -16.53 -11.70 -15.58
C ARG A 28 -15.48 -11.22 -14.56
N ILE A 29 -14.42 -10.55 -15.00
CA ILE A 29 -13.39 -10.02 -14.11
C ILE A 29 -13.98 -8.95 -13.18
N ILE A 30 -14.78 -8.02 -13.71
CA ILE A 30 -15.47 -6.99 -12.92
C ILE A 30 -16.35 -7.66 -11.85
N ARG A 31 -17.12 -8.68 -12.22
CA ARG A 31 -17.96 -9.45 -11.28
C ARG A 31 -17.12 -10.16 -10.21
N ASN A 32 -15.94 -10.66 -10.56
CA ASN A 32 -15.02 -11.27 -9.59
C ASN A 32 -14.48 -10.28 -8.55
N ARG A 33 -14.53 -8.98 -8.83
CA ARG A 33 -14.16 -7.87 -7.92
C ARG A 33 -15.33 -7.40 -7.05
N ASP A 34 -16.44 -8.17 -6.99
CA ASP A 34 -17.68 -7.87 -6.26
C ASP A 34 -18.43 -6.63 -6.73
N ILE A 35 -18.12 -6.14 -7.92
CA ILE A 35 -18.84 -5.03 -8.56
C ILE A 35 -20.05 -5.63 -9.30
N THR A 36 -21.26 -5.35 -8.79
CA THR A 36 -22.47 -6.02 -9.23
C THR A 36 -23.55 -5.10 -9.75
N GLU A 37 -23.70 -3.94 -9.13
CA GLU A 37 -24.75 -2.98 -9.45
C GLU A 37 -24.39 -2.19 -10.71
N ASP A 38 -25.39 -1.86 -11.49
CA ASP A 38 -25.21 -1.11 -12.75
C ASP A 38 -24.48 0.23 -12.54
N ALA A 39 -24.77 0.94 -11.46
CA ALA A 39 -24.11 2.19 -11.12
C ALA A 39 -22.61 1.97 -10.81
N GLU A 40 -22.29 0.91 -10.06
CA GLU A 40 -20.90 0.54 -9.73
C GLU A 40 -20.11 0.11 -10.96
N ILE A 41 -20.73 -0.69 -11.85
CA ILE A 41 -20.08 -1.11 -13.11
C ILE A 41 -19.80 0.12 -13.98
N ASN A 42 -20.75 1.04 -14.11
CA ASN A 42 -20.54 2.26 -14.87
C ASN A 42 -19.44 3.14 -14.24
N GLN A 43 -19.45 3.34 -12.93
CA GLN A 43 -18.40 4.08 -12.22
C GLN A 43 -17.03 3.42 -12.38
N TYR A 44 -16.96 2.08 -12.31
CA TYR A 44 -15.71 1.34 -12.50
C TYR A 44 -15.10 1.55 -13.89
N LEU A 45 -15.94 1.54 -14.92
CA LEU A 45 -15.53 1.70 -16.33
C LEU A 45 -15.26 3.18 -16.69
N ASN A 46 -16.16 4.06 -16.31
CA ASN A 46 -16.28 5.42 -16.83
C ASN A 46 -16.17 6.51 -15.75
N GLY A 47 -15.96 6.14 -14.48
CA GLY A 47 -15.94 7.08 -13.36
C GLY A 47 -14.94 8.21 -13.55
N THR A 48 -15.36 9.42 -13.20
CA THR A 48 -14.64 10.70 -13.30
C THR A 48 -14.52 11.36 -11.93
N LEU A 49 -13.82 12.48 -11.83
CA LEU A 49 -13.72 13.25 -10.58
C LEU A 49 -15.07 13.71 -10.02
N ASP A 50 -16.08 13.88 -10.89
CA ASP A 50 -17.45 14.26 -10.49
C ASP A 50 -18.19 13.15 -9.71
N ASP A 51 -17.72 11.90 -9.85
CA ASP A 51 -18.27 10.76 -9.11
C ASP A 51 -17.64 10.57 -7.72
N ILE A 52 -16.66 11.41 -7.35
CA ILE A 52 -16.04 11.37 -6.04
C ILE A 52 -17.00 11.95 -4.99
N PRO A 53 -17.27 11.24 -3.87
CA PRO A 53 -18.15 11.75 -2.83
C PRO A 53 -17.71 13.10 -2.30
N SER A 54 -18.67 13.99 -2.12
CA SER A 54 -18.43 15.32 -1.56
C SER A 54 -17.83 15.24 -0.16
N TRP A 55 -16.81 16.04 0.12
CA TRP A 55 -16.23 16.20 1.46
C TRP A 55 -17.27 16.61 2.52
N LYS A 56 -18.37 17.24 2.14
CA LYS A 56 -19.45 17.71 3.05
C LYS A 56 -20.08 16.61 3.92
N SER A 57 -19.95 15.35 3.51
CA SER A 57 -20.45 14.21 4.30
C SER A 57 -19.44 13.65 5.31
N LEU A 58 -18.18 14.17 5.34
CA LEU A 58 -17.23 13.84 6.39
C LEU A 58 -17.63 14.52 7.70
N LYS A 59 -17.74 13.72 8.75
CA LYS A 59 -18.05 14.24 10.08
C LYS A 59 -17.02 15.25 10.54
N ASP A 60 -17.46 16.29 11.22
CA ASP A 60 -16.67 17.41 11.78
C ASP A 60 -15.90 18.25 10.78
N ILE A 61 -16.05 18.05 9.45
CA ILE A 61 -15.28 18.82 8.47
C ILE A 61 -15.64 20.30 8.51
N ASP A 62 -16.93 20.65 8.62
CA ASP A 62 -17.37 22.05 8.72
C ASP A 62 -16.82 22.70 10.01
N LYS A 63 -16.82 21.95 11.12
CA LYS A 63 -16.26 22.41 12.40
C LYS A 63 -14.76 22.65 12.30
N ALA A 64 -14.02 21.73 11.66
CA ALA A 64 -12.58 21.90 11.42
C ALA A 64 -12.29 23.10 10.52
N VAL A 65 -13.07 23.29 9.45
CA VAL A 65 -12.98 24.46 8.56
C VAL A 65 -13.20 25.75 9.32
N GLU A 66 -14.19 25.80 10.22
CA GLU A 66 -14.47 26.99 11.04
C GLU A 66 -13.29 27.30 11.97
N ILE A 67 -12.79 26.29 12.72
CA ILE A 67 -11.65 26.44 13.60
C ILE A 67 -10.41 26.92 12.84
N ILE A 68 -10.03 26.21 11.77
CA ILE A 68 -8.80 26.50 11.04
C ILE A 68 -8.87 27.88 10.37
N SER A 69 -10.01 28.25 9.75
CA SER A 69 -10.16 29.58 9.15
C SER A 69 -10.06 30.68 10.19
N GLN A 70 -10.68 30.53 11.37
CA GLN A 70 -10.53 31.50 12.45
C GLN A 70 -9.05 31.67 12.85
N LYS A 71 -8.30 30.55 12.94
CA LYS A 71 -6.88 30.60 13.28
C LYS A 71 -6.01 31.25 12.19
N ILE A 72 -6.36 31.04 10.91
CA ILE A 72 -5.73 31.73 9.77
C ILE A 72 -5.99 33.22 9.86
N ASP A 73 -7.26 33.63 10.03
CA ASP A 73 -7.66 35.04 10.07
C ASP A 73 -7.03 35.79 11.25
N LEU A 74 -6.81 35.12 12.39
CA LEU A 74 -6.12 35.66 13.56
C LEU A 74 -4.58 35.63 13.43
N GLY A 75 -4.02 34.96 12.41
CA GLY A 75 -2.58 34.81 12.23
C GLY A 75 -1.89 33.97 13.32
N THR A 76 -2.65 33.17 14.08
CA THR A 76 -2.09 32.32 15.14
C THR A 76 -1.23 31.20 14.57
N ARG A 77 -0.19 30.80 15.32
CA ARG A 77 0.74 29.76 14.86
C ARG A 77 0.11 28.37 14.98
N MET A 78 0.13 27.64 13.87
CA MET A 78 -0.34 26.27 13.79
C MET A 78 0.81 25.31 13.49
N ARG A 79 0.74 24.07 13.97
CA ARG A 79 1.67 23.00 13.61
C ARG A 79 0.92 21.80 13.11
N ILE A 80 1.34 21.32 11.92
CA ILE A 80 0.88 20.04 11.37
C ILE A 80 1.82 18.95 11.90
N ILE A 81 1.26 17.91 12.52
CA ILE A 81 2.02 16.74 12.99
C ILE A 81 1.56 15.54 12.15
N GLY A 82 2.45 15.09 11.26
CA GLY A 82 2.20 13.97 10.35
C GLY A 82 2.72 12.64 10.87
N ASP A 83 2.72 11.61 9.99
CA ASP A 83 3.43 10.36 10.19
C ASP A 83 4.61 10.23 9.20
N TYR A 84 5.52 9.30 9.49
CA TYR A 84 6.80 9.15 8.79
C TYR A 84 6.73 8.30 7.50
N ASP A 85 5.60 7.73 7.18
CA ASP A 85 5.44 6.95 5.95
C ASP A 85 4.93 7.80 4.78
N ILE A 86 4.71 7.17 3.62
CA ILE A 86 4.32 7.85 2.39
C ILE A 86 2.97 8.55 2.50
N ASP A 87 2.01 7.98 3.26
CA ASP A 87 0.72 8.61 3.47
C ASP A 87 0.85 9.82 4.38
N GLY A 88 1.50 9.67 5.54
CA GLY A 88 1.73 10.76 6.50
C GLY A 88 2.55 11.91 5.93
N VAL A 89 3.65 11.60 5.22
CA VAL A 89 4.45 12.63 4.51
C VAL A 89 3.61 13.38 3.47
N THR A 90 2.81 12.64 2.71
CA THR A 90 1.99 13.24 1.64
C THR A 90 0.82 14.03 2.22
N ALA A 91 0.16 13.53 3.28
CA ALA A 91 -0.89 14.24 4.01
C ALA A 91 -0.36 15.57 4.59
N THR A 92 0.84 15.51 5.20
CA THR A 92 1.53 16.69 5.72
C THR A 92 1.81 17.71 4.61
N TYR A 93 2.30 17.26 3.46
CA TYR A 93 2.53 18.12 2.29
C TYR A 93 1.24 18.78 1.79
N ILE A 94 0.16 18.03 1.66
CA ILE A 94 -1.16 18.51 1.22
C ILE A 94 -1.67 19.61 2.14
N LEU A 95 -1.71 19.36 3.46
CA LEU A 95 -2.16 20.37 4.44
C LEU A 95 -1.26 21.60 4.43
N LEU A 96 0.05 21.40 4.44
CA LEU A 96 1.01 22.51 4.44
C LEU A 96 0.87 23.40 3.21
N LYS A 97 0.79 22.81 2.02
CA LYS A 97 0.57 23.53 0.75
C LYS A 97 -0.75 24.30 0.79
N GLY A 98 -1.83 23.63 1.22
CA GLY A 98 -3.16 24.23 1.30
C GLY A 98 -3.22 25.39 2.29
N PHE A 99 -2.70 25.21 3.48
CA PHE A 99 -2.71 26.23 4.54
C PHE A 99 -1.83 27.44 4.17
N LYS A 100 -0.63 27.20 3.64
CA LYS A 100 0.24 28.29 3.14
C LYS A 100 -0.42 29.10 2.03
N ARG A 101 -1.16 28.44 1.12
CA ARG A 101 -1.91 29.13 0.05
C ARG A 101 -2.98 30.07 0.60
N LEU A 102 -3.52 29.78 1.78
CA LEU A 102 -4.47 30.63 2.50
C LEU A 102 -3.82 31.66 3.42
N GLY A 103 -2.49 31.77 3.42
CA GLY A 103 -1.77 32.72 4.27
C GLY A 103 -1.60 32.28 5.73
N ALA A 104 -1.80 31.01 6.06
CA ALA A 104 -1.63 30.49 7.41
C ALA A 104 -0.19 30.62 7.92
N ASN A 105 -0.06 30.98 9.20
CA ASN A 105 1.20 30.86 9.94
C ASN A 105 1.36 29.42 10.44
N VAL A 106 1.97 28.56 9.61
CA VAL A 106 2.01 27.12 9.83
C VAL A 106 3.39 26.54 9.60
N ASP A 107 3.80 25.67 10.51
CA ASP A 107 4.95 24.79 10.36
C ASP A 107 4.56 23.31 10.45
N THR A 108 5.53 22.40 10.30
CA THR A 108 5.31 20.97 10.29
C THR A 108 6.30 20.24 11.16
N TYR A 109 5.87 19.11 11.70
CA TYR A 109 6.72 18.14 12.36
C TYR A 109 6.31 16.72 11.95
N ILE A 110 7.28 15.89 11.63
CA ILE A 110 7.07 14.46 11.41
C ILE A 110 7.91 13.72 12.46
N PRO A 111 7.30 12.89 13.31
CA PRO A 111 8.02 12.12 14.32
C PRO A 111 9.11 11.23 13.73
N ASP A 112 10.22 11.07 14.47
CA ASP A 112 11.23 10.09 14.10
C ASP A 112 10.74 8.67 14.42
N ARG A 113 10.89 7.77 13.46
CA ARG A 113 10.37 6.40 13.57
C ARG A 113 10.94 5.62 14.75
N ILE A 114 12.22 5.84 15.07
CA ILE A 114 12.96 5.11 16.09
C ILE A 114 12.91 5.85 17.43
N ALA A 115 13.22 7.15 17.43
CA ALA A 115 13.31 7.95 18.64
C ALA A 115 11.94 8.26 19.25
N ASP A 116 10.96 8.65 18.41
CA ASP A 116 9.63 9.04 18.87
C ASP A 116 8.62 7.88 18.76
N GLY A 117 8.71 7.05 17.73
CA GLY A 117 7.68 6.05 17.40
C GLY A 117 6.55 6.62 16.56
N TYR A 118 5.41 5.91 16.52
CA TYR A 118 4.25 6.29 15.72
C TYR A 118 3.39 7.35 16.41
N GLY A 119 3.00 8.37 15.66
CA GLY A 119 1.99 9.35 16.03
C GLY A 119 2.47 10.48 16.95
N ILE A 120 1.51 11.16 17.59
CA ILE A 120 1.78 12.30 18.46
C ILE A 120 2.19 11.86 19.88
N HIS A 121 3.23 12.51 20.44
CA HIS A 121 3.76 12.25 21.77
C HIS A 121 3.79 13.51 22.63
N ASN A 122 3.79 13.37 23.99
CA ASN A 122 3.72 14.50 24.91
C ASN A 122 4.86 15.49 24.73
N HIS A 123 6.11 15.03 24.54
CA HIS A 123 7.26 15.91 24.32
C HIS A 123 7.14 16.76 23.05
N LEU A 124 6.45 16.26 21.99
CA LEU A 124 6.17 17.04 20.78
C LEU A 124 5.14 18.13 21.03
N ILE A 125 4.17 17.86 21.91
CA ILE A 125 3.16 18.83 22.35
C ILE A 125 3.81 19.92 23.21
N GLU A 126 4.67 19.53 24.16
CA GLU A 126 5.45 20.45 24.99
C GLU A 126 6.31 21.37 24.11
N LYS A 127 7.03 20.78 23.16
CA LYS A 127 7.84 21.54 22.22
C LYS A 127 7.01 22.48 21.35
N ALA A 128 5.85 22.05 20.87
CA ALA A 128 4.93 22.92 20.14
C ALA A 128 4.48 24.11 20.99
N LYS A 129 4.17 23.88 22.27
CA LYS A 129 3.76 24.94 23.19
C LYS A 129 4.90 25.92 23.47
N GLU A 130 6.12 25.45 23.69
CA GLU A 130 7.33 26.27 23.86
C GLU A 130 7.59 27.14 22.64
N ASP A 131 7.37 26.61 21.43
CA ASP A 131 7.52 27.31 20.16
C ASP A 131 6.38 28.32 19.89
N GLY A 132 5.41 28.46 20.83
CA GLY A 132 4.29 29.39 20.70
C GLY A 132 3.18 28.91 19.76
N VAL A 133 3.10 27.62 19.49
CA VAL A 133 2.02 27.01 18.70
C VAL A 133 0.71 27.05 19.50
N ASP A 134 -0.33 27.60 18.90
CA ASP A 134 -1.68 27.65 19.46
C ASP A 134 -2.51 26.41 19.06
N THR A 135 -2.33 25.94 17.84
CA THR A 135 -3.16 24.88 17.25
C THR A 135 -2.32 23.76 16.66
N ILE A 136 -2.63 22.53 17.04
CA ILE A 136 -2.09 21.31 16.42
C ILE A 136 -3.12 20.74 15.46
N VAL A 137 -2.67 20.41 14.23
CA VAL A 137 -3.45 19.63 13.25
C VAL A 137 -2.69 18.33 13.02
N THR A 138 -3.25 17.19 13.44
CA THR A 138 -2.64 15.89 13.10
C THR A 138 -3.09 15.43 11.72
N CYS A 139 -2.26 14.69 11.02
CA CYS A 139 -2.65 14.03 9.78
C CYS A 139 -2.04 12.64 9.68
N ASP A 140 -2.87 11.68 9.27
CA ASP A 140 -2.54 10.25 9.22
C ASP A 140 -2.16 9.66 10.60
N ASN A 141 -2.59 10.31 11.63
CA ASN A 141 -2.47 9.88 13.03
C ASN A 141 -3.42 10.69 13.92
N GLY A 142 -3.52 10.29 15.19
CA GLY A 142 -4.22 11.05 16.22
C GLY A 142 -5.49 10.40 16.72
N ILE A 143 -6.19 9.56 15.96
CA ILE A 143 -7.45 8.93 16.40
C ILE A 143 -7.26 8.02 17.63
N SER A 144 -6.10 7.42 17.77
CA SER A 144 -5.74 6.58 18.93
C SER A 144 -4.97 7.31 20.04
N ALA A 145 -4.69 8.61 19.87
CA ALA A 145 -3.87 9.41 20.78
C ALA A 145 -4.69 10.16 21.84
N ALA A 146 -5.65 9.48 22.49
CA ALA A 146 -6.58 10.11 23.43
C ALA A 146 -5.87 10.82 24.59
N ASP A 147 -4.86 10.20 25.18
CA ASP A 147 -4.12 10.76 26.33
C ASP A 147 -3.27 11.96 25.93
N GLN A 148 -2.59 11.89 24.78
CA GLN A 148 -1.76 12.96 24.25
C GLN A 148 -2.60 14.18 23.87
N ILE A 149 -3.76 13.95 23.24
CA ILE A 149 -4.67 15.05 22.89
C ILE A 149 -5.28 15.67 24.15
N ALA A 150 -5.66 14.87 25.15
CA ALA A 150 -6.09 15.39 26.44
C ALA A 150 -4.99 16.22 27.12
N PHE A 151 -3.73 15.82 26.98
CA PHE A 151 -2.59 16.59 27.48
C PHE A 151 -2.46 17.93 26.73
N ALA A 152 -2.55 17.96 25.40
CA ALA A 152 -2.55 19.20 24.63
C ALA A 152 -3.70 20.13 25.02
N LYS A 153 -4.89 19.59 25.26
CA LYS A 153 -6.06 20.36 25.74
C LYS A 153 -5.81 20.98 27.12
N LYS A 154 -5.16 20.24 28.05
CA LYS A 154 -4.78 20.77 29.37
C LYS A 154 -3.78 21.92 29.26
N MET A 155 -2.92 21.92 28.26
CA MET A 155 -2.00 23.02 27.96
C MET A 155 -2.68 24.20 27.24
N GLY A 156 -4.00 24.17 27.04
CA GLY A 156 -4.78 25.22 26.39
C GLY A 156 -4.60 25.32 24.90
N MET A 157 -4.21 24.22 24.24
CA MET A 157 -4.06 24.17 22.78
C MET A 157 -5.36 23.75 22.09
N THR A 158 -5.57 24.24 20.88
CA THR A 158 -6.60 23.74 19.97
C THR A 158 -6.06 22.53 19.22
N VAL A 159 -6.86 21.46 19.07
CA VAL A 159 -6.44 20.24 18.35
C VAL A 159 -7.49 19.83 17.34
N VAL A 160 -7.06 19.70 16.08
CA VAL A 160 -7.86 19.14 14.98
C VAL A 160 -7.21 17.84 14.52
N VAL A 161 -7.96 16.74 14.53
CA VAL A 161 -7.49 15.43 14.07
C VAL A 161 -7.98 15.18 12.65
N THR A 162 -7.05 14.86 11.73
CA THR A 162 -7.38 14.27 10.44
C THR A 162 -6.71 12.91 10.33
N ASP A 163 -7.50 11.85 10.25
CA ASP A 163 -7.01 10.47 10.32
C ASP A 163 -7.92 9.53 9.54
N HIS A 164 -7.46 8.33 9.24
CA HIS A 164 -8.22 7.29 8.55
C HIS A 164 -8.08 5.92 9.23
N HIS A 165 -7.29 5.83 10.28
CA HIS A 165 -7.11 4.59 11.05
C HIS A 165 -8.37 4.18 11.79
N GLU A 166 -8.43 2.90 12.22
CA GLU A 166 -9.54 2.37 12.98
C GLU A 166 -9.71 3.13 14.29
N VAL A 167 -10.95 3.46 14.63
CA VAL A 167 -11.28 4.08 15.89
C VAL A 167 -11.12 3.04 17.01
N PRO A 168 -10.26 3.27 18.02
CA PRO A 168 -10.12 2.35 19.14
C PRO A 168 -11.46 2.13 19.86
N PHE A 169 -11.69 0.92 20.33
CA PHE A 169 -12.91 0.56 21.04
C PHE A 169 -12.63 -0.42 22.19
N GLU A 170 -13.59 -0.52 23.10
CA GLU A 170 -13.68 -1.56 24.12
C GLU A 170 -14.99 -2.32 23.90
N ASP A 171 -14.94 -3.63 23.94
CA ASP A 171 -16.14 -4.47 24.00
C ASP A 171 -16.64 -4.51 25.44
N THR A 172 -17.88 -4.06 25.66
CA THR A 172 -18.56 -4.04 26.94
C THR A 172 -19.82 -4.91 26.89
N GLU A 173 -20.44 -5.23 28.03
CA GLU A 173 -21.70 -5.97 28.09
C GLU A 173 -22.84 -5.28 27.31
N GLU A 174 -22.77 -3.95 27.18
CA GLU A 174 -23.75 -3.13 26.44
C GLU A 174 -23.43 -3.00 24.95
N GLY A 175 -22.29 -3.60 24.49
CA GLY A 175 -21.80 -3.53 23.11
C GLY A 175 -20.45 -2.78 23.00
N ARG A 176 -20.09 -2.49 21.76
CA ARG A 176 -18.79 -1.85 21.46
C ARG A 176 -18.81 -0.35 21.78
N LYS A 177 -17.93 0.09 22.69
CA LYS A 177 -17.75 1.48 23.05
C LYS A 177 -16.48 2.06 22.40
N TYR A 178 -16.66 3.00 21.47
CA TYR A 178 -15.56 3.67 20.79
C TYR A 178 -14.89 4.72 21.67
N LYS A 179 -13.55 4.77 21.61
CA LYS A 179 -12.71 5.72 22.36
C LYS A 179 -12.23 6.81 21.40
N LEU A 180 -12.89 7.96 21.41
CA LEU A 180 -12.48 9.12 20.64
C LEU A 180 -11.61 10.06 21.50
N PRO A 181 -10.55 10.67 20.92
CA PRO A 181 -9.78 11.70 21.60
C PRO A 181 -10.62 12.97 21.83
N LEU A 182 -10.31 13.74 22.87
CA LEU A 182 -10.99 15.00 23.22
C LEU A 182 -10.51 16.17 22.35
N ALA A 183 -10.43 15.97 21.03
CA ALA A 183 -10.05 17.02 20.08
C ALA A 183 -11.21 18.01 19.83
N ASP A 184 -10.86 19.20 19.33
CA ASP A 184 -11.86 20.21 18.96
C ASP A 184 -12.65 19.80 17.71
N ALA A 185 -12.03 19.09 16.77
CA ALA A 185 -12.68 18.44 15.64
C ALA A 185 -11.95 17.16 15.25
N ILE A 186 -12.70 16.14 14.78
CA ILE A 186 -12.15 14.86 14.35
C ILE A 186 -12.70 14.51 12.97
N ILE A 187 -11.86 14.60 11.95
CA ILE A 187 -12.17 14.17 10.60
C ILE A 187 -11.59 12.77 10.41
N ASN A 188 -12.44 11.76 10.54
CA ASN A 188 -12.09 10.36 10.26
C ASN A 188 -13.33 9.66 9.70
N PRO A 189 -13.26 9.07 8.49
CA PRO A 189 -14.39 8.42 7.84
C PRO A 189 -14.90 7.21 8.62
N LYS A 190 -14.07 6.58 9.45
CA LYS A 190 -14.40 5.36 10.21
C LYS A 190 -15.11 5.62 11.54
N GLN A 191 -15.36 6.87 11.91
CA GLN A 191 -16.26 7.15 13.04
C GLN A 191 -17.64 6.52 12.78
N SER A 192 -18.22 5.89 13.78
CA SER A 192 -19.48 5.11 13.66
C SER A 192 -20.67 5.93 13.14
N ASP A 193 -20.68 7.22 13.42
CA ASP A 193 -21.73 8.18 13.02
C ASP A 193 -21.31 9.08 11.82
N CYS A 194 -20.17 8.82 11.20
CA CYS A 194 -19.77 9.50 9.98
C CYS A 194 -20.56 8.96 8.78
N THR A 195 -21.17 9.84 8.01
CA THR A 195 -22.00 9.47 6.83
C THR A 195 -21.22 9.39 5.53
N TYR A 196 -19.90 9.67 5.55
CA TYR A 196 -19.06 9.56 4.37
C TYR A 196 -19.07 8.13 3.82
N PRO A 197 -19.41 7.92 2.52
CA PRO A 197 -19.70 6.59 2.02
C PRO A 197 -18.48 5.68 1.93
N ASN A 198 -17.29 6.23 1.58
CA ASN A 198 -16.07 5.44 1.49
C ASN A 198 -15.28 5.51 2.81
N LYS A 199 -15.30 4.44 3.59
CA LYS A 199 -14.57 4.36 4.87
C LYS A 199 -13.07 4.09 4.67
N ASN A 200 -12.66 3.66 3.48
CA ASN A 200 -11.31 3.19 3.17
C ASN A 200 -10.57 4.19 2.25
N ILE A 201 -10.51 5.46 2.65
CA ILE A 201 -9.63 6.47 2.07
C ILE A 201 -8.40 6.65 2.96
N CYS A 202 -7.23 6.97 2.38
CA CYS A 202 -6.00 7.20 3.14
C CYS A 202 -5.96 8.59 3.78
N GLY A 203 -5.01 8.81 4.70
CA GLY A 203 -4.84 10.07 5.43
C GLY A 203 -4.63 11.28 4.50
N ALA A 204 -3.87 11.12 3.42
CA ALA A 204 -3.67 12.17 2.43
C ALA A 204 -4.97 12.58 1.71
N VAL A 205 -5.88 11.63 1.47
CA VAL A 205 -7.20 11.94 0.87
C VAL A 205 -8.08 12.68 1.88
N VAL A 206 -8.05 12.31 3.16
CA VAL A 206 -8.74 13.08 4.22
C VAL A 206 -8.20 14.50 4.29
N ALA A 207 -6.88 14.66 4.29
CA ALA A 207 -6.21 15.97 4.27
C ALA A 207 -6.60 16.79 3.03
N MET A 208 -6.61 16.19 1.85
CA MET A 208 -7.04 16.82 0.59
C MET A 208 -8.48 17.33 0.68
N LYS A 209 -9.39 16.56 1.25
CA LYS A 209 -10.79 16.96 1.41
C LYS A 209 -10.95 18.14 2.36
N LEU A 210 -10.17 18.21 3.43
CA LEU A 210 -10.15 19.37 4.32
C LEU A 210 -9.62 20.61 3.59
N VAL A 211 -8.57 20.49 2.79
CA VAL A 211 -8.06 21.59 1.96
C VAL A 211 -9.12 22.05 0.96
N PHE A 212 -9.84 21.13 0.31
CA PHE A 212 -10.89 21.48 -0.64
C PHE A 212 -12.07 22.22 0.03
N ALA A 213 -12.42 21.83 1.26
CA ALA A 213 -13.42 22.51 2.05
C ALA A 213 -12.99 23.95 2.42
N LEU A 214 -11.74 24.12 2.84
CA LEU A 214 -11.16 25.45 3.10
C LEU A 214 -11.08 26.29 1.83
N TYR A 215 -10.70 25.71 0.68
CA TYR A 215 -10.65 26.40 -0.60
C TYR A 215 -12.01 26.90 -1.04
N GLU A 216 -13.08 26.09 -0.84
CA GLU A 216 -14.46 26.54 -1.11
C GLU A 216 -14.82 27.74 -0.23
N LYS A 217 -14.50 27.72 1.08
CA LYS A 217 -14.76 28.83 2.01
C LYS A 217 -14.02 30.12 1.62
N TYR A 218 -12.77 30.01 1.16
CA TYR A 218 -11.95 31.16 0.77
C TYR A 218 -12.09 31.57 -0.71
N GLY A 219 -12.95 30.88 -1.48
CA GLY A 219 -13.18 31.17 -2.90
C GLY A 219 -11.95 30.91 -3.79
N ILE A 220 -11.11 29.95 -3.44
CA ILE A 220 -9.96 29.54 -4.26
C ILE A 220 -10.45 28.82 -5.52
N PRO A 221 -9.91 29.12 -6.71
CA PRO A 221 -10.33 28.50 -7.97
C PRO A 221 -10.24 26.98 -7.95
N GLU A 222 -11.24 26.29 -8.53
CA GLU A 222 -11.30 24.83 -8.64
C GLU A 222 -10.06 24.25 -9.33
N SER A 223 -9.46 24.98 -10.29
CA SER A 223 -8.26 24.54 -10.99
C SER A 223 -7.04 24.32 -10.08
N GLU A 224 -6.99 25.00 -8.92
CA GLU A 224 -5.90 24.79 -7.95
C GLU A 224 -6.06 23.47 -7.16
N LYS A 225 -7.26 22.88 -7.13
CA LYS A 225 -7.52 21.57 -6.51
C LYS A 225 -6.85 20.42 -7.27
N GLU A 226 -6.61 20.58 -8.56
CA GLU A 226 -5.96 19.56 -9.39
C GLU A 226 -4.53 19.21 -8.92
N ASP A 227 -3.82 20.18 -8.35
CA ASP A 227 -2.45 20.01 -7.83
C ASP A 227 -2.34 18.99 -6.68
N TYR A 228 -3.45 18.57 -6.08
CA TYR A 228 -3.52 17.61 -4.98
C TYR A 228 -3.81 16.18 -5.42
N LEU A 229 -4.20 15.99 -6.69
CA LEU A 229 -4.58 14.66 -7.21
C LEU A 229 -3.40 13.70 -7.33
N GLU A 230 -2.24 14.21 -7.76
CA GLU A 230 -1.01 13.42 -7.87
C GLU A 230 -0.52 12.93 -6.48
N PRO A 231 -0.34 13.79 -5.46
CA PRO A 231 0.02 13.37 -4.12
C PRO A 231 -1.01 12.38 -3.53
N ALA A 232 -2.31 12.67 -3.65
CA ALA A 232 -3.37 11.79 -3.15
C ALA A 232 -3.34 10.40 -3.80
N ALA A 233 -3.05 10.30 -5.11
CA ALA A 233 -2.90 9.03 -5.81
C ALA A 233 -1.65 8.27 -5.34
N ILE A 234 -0.53 8.97 -5.12
CA ILE A 234 0.71 8.37 -4.60
C ILE A 234 0.47 7.77 -3.21
N ALA A 235 -0.17 8.51 -2.32
CA ALA A 235 -0.51 8.05 -0.98
C ALA A 235 -1.49 6.87 -1.00
N THR A 236 -2.56 6.96 -1.79
CA THR A 236 -3.58 5.89 -1.92
C THR A 236 -2.96 4.55 -2.34
N VAL A 237 -2.01 4.57 -3.29
CA VAL A 237 -1.28 3.36 -3.70
C VAL A 237 -0.25 2.96 -2.64
N GLY A 238 0.44 3.92 -2.06
CA GLY A 238 1.52 3.72 -1.08
C GLY A 238 1.05 3.09 0.22
N ASP A 239 -0.13 3.49 0.70
CA ASP A 239 -0.80 2.94 1.88
C ASP A 239 -1.67 1.71 1.57
N ILE A 240 -1.55 1.18 0.35
CA ILE A 240 -2.19 -0.07 -0.08
C ILE A 240 -3.72 -0.02 0.08
N MET A 241 -4.35 1.12 -0.22
CA MET A 241 -5.80 1.25 -0.22
C MET A 241 -6.44 0.42 -1.33
N ASP A 242 -7.70 -0.01 -1.10
CA ASP A 242 -8.45 -0.74 -2.12
C ASP A 242 -8.73 0.15 -3.34
N LEU A 243 -8.26 -0.26 -4.53
CA LEU A 243 -8.44 0.49 -5.78
C LEU A 243 -9.82 0.26 -6.39
N GLN A 244 -10.85 0.64 -5.64
CA GLN A 244 -12.26 0.59 -6.01
C GLN A 244 -12.92 1.96 -5.79
N GLY A 245 -14.06 2.23 -6.45
CA GLY A 245 -14.82 3.47 -6.29
C GLY A 245 -13.95 4.72 -6.39
N GLU A 246 -14.03 5.58 -5.39
CA GLU A 246 -13.28 6.84 -5.28
C GLU A 246 -11.76 6.67 -5.39
N ASN A 247 -11.19 5.69 -4.67
CA ASN A 247 -9.75 5.46 -4.68
C ASN A 247 -9.24 5.11 -6.08
N ARG A 248 -10.02 4.31 -6.82
CA ARG A 248 -9.71 3.98 -8.21
C ARG A 248 -9.72 5.21 -9.11
N ILE A 249 -10.72 6.08 -8.96
CA ILE A 249 -10.84 7.33 -9.73
C ILE A 249 -9.64 8.23 -9.44
N LEU A 250 -9.34 8.47 -8.16
CA LEU A 250 -8.21 9.31 -7.75
C LEU A 250 -6.88 8.78 -8.29
N VAL A 251 -6.64 7.48 -8.19
CA VAL A 251 -5.39 6.88 -8.68
C VAL A 251 -5.32 6.94 -10.20
N LYS A 252 -6.41 6.67 -10.92
CA LYS A 252 -6.47 6.81 -12.38
C LYS A 252 -6.11 8.22 -12.83
N GLU A 253 -6.72 9.24 -12.21
CA GLU A 253 -6.50 10.63 -12.51
C GLU A 253 -5.07 11.10 -12.16
N GLY A 254 -4.55 10.70 -10.99
CA GLY A 254 -3.18 11.01 -10.60
C GLY A 254 -2.14 10.37 -11.52
N LEU A 255 -2.34 9.11 -11.92
CA LEU A 255 -1.44 8.43 -12.87
C LEU A 255 -1.40 9.09 -14.25
N LEU A 256 -2.49 9.69 -14.70
CA LEU A 256 -2.51 10.45 -15.95
C LEU A 256 -1.69 11.75 -15.86
N ARG A 257 -1.64 12.37 -14.68
CA ARG A 257 -0.94 13.64 -14.44
C ARG A 257 0.54 13.47 -14.11
N LEU A 258 0.91 12.42 -13.37
CA LEU A 258 2.28 12.20 -12.90
C LEU A 258 3.38 12.35 -13.95
N PRO A 259 3.25 11.86 -15.21
CA PRO A 259 4.27 12.08 -16.24
C PRO A 259 4.51 13.54 -16.60
N HIS A 260 3.54 14.42 -16.29
CA HIS A 260 3.54 15.85 -16.60
C HIS A 260 3.45 16.72 -15.35
N THR A 261 3.81 16.17 -14.19
CA THR A 261 3.69 16.84 -12.90
C THR A 261 4.37 18.21 -12.89
N LYS A 262 3.70 19.19 -12.30
CA LYS A 262 4.24 20.52 -12.06
C LYS A 262 5.09 20.59 -10.78
N ASN A 263 4.95 19.61 -9.88
CA ASN A 263 5.74 19.53 -8.67
C ASN A 263 7.20 19.20 -9.01
N LYS A 264 8.11 20.13 -8.76
CA LYS A 264 9.53 20.01 -9.12
C LYS A 264 10.21 18.84 -8.41
N GLY A 265 9.86 18.58 -7.15
CA GLY A 265 10.38 17.45 -6.38
C GLY A 265 9.94 16.12 -6.95
N LEU A 266 8.65 15.94 -7.25
CA LEU A 266 8.13 14.71 -7.89
C LEU A 266 8.76 14.49 -9.27
N LYS A 267 8.87 15.57 -10.08
CA LYS A 267 9.51 15.50 -11.39
C LYS A 267 10.97 15.05 -11.28
N ALA A 268 11.71 15.59 -10.33
CA ALA A 268 13.10 15.19 -10.07
C ALA A 268 13.20 13.73 -9.61
N LEU A 269 12.29 13.28 -8.74
CA LEU A 269 12.28 11.89 -8.28
C LEU A 269 11.94 10.91 -9.41
N ILE A 270 10.93 11.22 -10.24
CA ILE A 270 10.55 10.44 -11.42
C ILE A 270 11.75 10.27 -12.36
N ARG A 271 12.52 11.34 -12.59
CA ARG A 271 13.76 11.32 -13.38
C ARG A 271 14.85 10.47 -12.71
N ALA A 272 15.10 10.65 -11.43
CA ALA A 272 16.15 9.93 -10.69
C ALA A 272 15.93 8.42 -10.68
N ILE A 273 14.67 7.96 -10.66
CA ILE A 273 14.33 6.53 -10.70
C ILE A 273 14.12 5.99 -12.13
N GLY A 274 14.38 6.82 -13.16
CA GLY A 274 14.34 6.42 -14.58
C GLY A 274 12.94 6.14 -15.11
N LEU A 275 11.93 6.93 -14.69
CA LEU A 275 10.55 6.88 -15.19
C LEU A 275 10.20 8.06 -16.11
N GLU A 276 11.14 8.94 -16.38
CA GLU A 276 10.93 10.09 -17.27
C GLU A 276 10.48 9.62 -18.66
N ASN A 277 9.47 10.31 -19.22
CA ASN A 277 8.88 10.00 -20.53
C ASN A 277 8.27 8.59 -20.67
N GLN A 278 7.89 7.96 -19.56
CA GLN A 278 7.21 6.67 -19.55
C GLN A 278 5.79 6.81 -19.00
N LYS A 279 4.90 5.89 -19.40
CA LYS A 279 3.61 5.72 -18.71
C LYS A 279 3.89 5.19 -17.31
N ILE A 280 3.49 5.94 -16.29
CA ILE A 280 3.61 5.54 -14.89
C ILE A 280 2.37 4.71 -14.51
N SER A 281 2.59 3.59 -13.84
CA SER A 281 1.55 2.70 -13.34
C SER A 281 1.48 2.70 -11.81
N SER A 282 0.41 2.12 -11.25
CA SER A 282 0.33 1.88 -9.80
C SER A 282 1.48 1.00 -9.29
N TYR A 283 1.98 0.07 -10.11
CA TYR A 283 3.19 -0.71 -9.80
C TYR A 283 4.41 0.21 -9.60
N ASP A 284 4.60 1.19 -10.49
CA ASP A 284 5.72 2.13 -10.37
C ASP A 284 5.62 2.99 -9.11
N ILE A 285 4.39 3.39 -8.72
CA ILE A 285 4.19 4.07 -7.43
C ILE A 285 4.56 3.12 -6.28
N GLY A 286 3.99 1.93 -6.22
CA GLY A 286 4.16 1.01 -5.09
C GLY A 286 5.57 0.44 -4.93
N PHE A 287 6.31 0.22 -6.05
CA PHE A 287 7.58 -0.51 -6.04
C PHE A 287 8.81 0.33 -6.43
N ARG A 288 8.63 1.53 -6.97
CA ARG A 288 9.74 2.39 -7.40
C ARG A 288 9.73 3.77 -6.74
N LEU A 289 8.64 4.53 -6.86
CA LEU A 289 8.52 5.90 -6.35
C LEU A 289 8.27 5.91 -4.84
N GLY A 290 7.23 5.22 -4.37
CA GLY A 290 6.86 5.15 -2.96
C GLY A 290 7.97 4.63 -2.05
N PRO A 291 8.70 3.55 -2.43
CA PRO A 291 9.85 3.10 -1.66
C PRO A 291 10.96 4.13 -1.47
N CYS A 292 11.15 5.09 -2.39
CA CYS A 292 12.11 6.18 -2.21
C CYS A 292 11.63 7.17 -1.14
N ILE A 293 10.34 7.53 -1.15
CA ILE A 293 9.73 8.40 -0.13
C ILE A 293 9.81 7.72 1.24
N ASN A 294 9.40 6.46 1.33
CA ASN A 294 9.43 5.68 2.57
C ASN A 294 10.84 5.41 3.13
N ALA A 295 11.87 5.44 2.28
CA ALA A 295 13.24 5.14 2.71
C ALA A 295 13.79 6.19 3.68
N SER A 296 13.41 7.46 3.52
CA SER A 296 13.83 8.52 4.44
C SER A 296 13.32 8.30 5.85
N GLY A 297 12.04 7.99 6.04
CA GLY A 297 11.47 7.67 7.35
C GLY A 297 11.92 6.33 7.96
N ARG A 298 12.71 5.52 7.22
CA ARG A 298 13.28 4.26 7.73
C ARG A 298 14.74 4.37 8.14
N LEU A 299 15.55 5.09 7.36
CA LEU A 299 17.01 5.15 7.51
C LEU A 299 17.54 6.54 7.88
N ASP A 300 16.69 7.54 7.86
CA ASP A 300 16.98 8.94 8.16
C ASP A 300 15.70 9.60 8.69
N THR A 301 15.44 10.84 8.39
CA THR A 301 14.20 11.54 8.75
C THR A 301 13.23 11.68 7.56
N ALA A 302 11.94 11.44 7.79
CA ALA A 302 10.88 11.64 6.80
C ALA A 302 10.75 13.11 6.33
N MET A 303 11.30 14.06 7.10
CA MET A 303 11.39 15.47 6.69
C MET A 303 12.12 15.67 5.36
N ARG A 304 13.05 14.77 4.95
CA ARG A 304 13.70 14.85 3.63
C ARG A 304 12.71 14.66 2.48
N SER A 305 11.80 13.69 2.63
CA SER A 305 10.76 13.47 1.62
C SER A 305 9.76 14.62 1.58
N LEU A 306 9.40 15.18 2.73
CA LEU A 306 8.57 16.39 2.79
C LEU A 306 9.29 17.59 2.12
N SER A 307 10.58 17.76 2.39
CA SER A 307 11.39 18.82 1.76
C SER A 307 11.45 18.69 0.24
N LEU A 308 11.58 17.46 -0.27
CA LEU A 308 11.52 17.20 -1.71
C LEU A 308 10.17 17.67 -2.30
N LEU A 309 9.05 17.28 -1.68
CA LEU A 309 7.71 17.62 -2.19
C LEU A 309 7.43 19.13 -2.16
N GLN A 310 8.06 19.87 -1.24
CA GLN A 310 7.95 21.33 -1.10
C GLN A 310 8.94 22.12 -1.97
N CYS A 311 9.93 21.45 -2.56
CA CYS A 311 11.04 22.12 -3.22
C CYS A 311 10.60 22.83 -4.50
N GLU A 312 10.88 24.14 -4.58
CA GLU A 312 10.58 24.99 -5.73
C GLU A 312 11.82 25.32 -6.58
N ASP A 313 13.00 24.84 -6.17
CA ASP A 313 14.24 24.97 -6.94
C ASP A 313 14.56 23.63 -7.64
N GLU A 314 14.91 23.67 -8.93
CA GLU A 314 15.13 22.46 -9.72
C GLU A 314 16.46 21.76 -9.38
N GLU A 315 17.51 22.51 -9.02
CA GLU A 315 18.82 21.94 -8.67
C GLU A 315 18.75 21.28 -7.28
N GLU A 316 18.12 21.96 -6.32
CA GLU A 316 17.89 21.41 -4.99
C GLU A 316 16.97 20.18 -5.03
N ALA A 317 15.90 20.24 -5.84
CA ALA A 317 15.00 19.09 -6.05
C ALA A 317 15.75 17.88 -6.63
N ALA A 318 16.64 18.11 -7.60
CA ALA A 318 17.45 17.04 -8.18
C ALA A 318 18.39 16.40 -7.16
N LYS A 319 19.00 17.21 -6.27
CA LYS A 319 19.86 16.73 -5.18
C LYS A 319 19.06 15.90 -4.18
N LEU A 320 17.95 16.42 -3.66
CA LEU A 320 17.08 15.71 -2.72
C LEU A 320 16.54 14.40 -3.31
N ALA A 321 16.15 14.39 -4.59
CA ALA A 321 15.68 13.19 -5.27
C ALA A 321 16.76 12.10 -5.38
N ASN A 322 18.00 12.46 -5.69
CA ASN A 322 19.13 11.55 -5.74
C ASN A 322 19.46 11.01 -4.34
N ASP A 323 19.40 11.83 -3.29
CA ASP A 323 19.61 11.41 -1.91
C ASP A 323 18.54 10.37 -1.49
N LEU A 324 17.25 10.62 -1.78
CA LEU A 324 16.17 9.66 -1.49
C LEU A 324 16.34 8.34 -2.27
N LYS A 325 16.77 8.43 -3.53
CA LYS A 325 17.08 7.23 -4.32
C LYS A 325 18.24 6.45 -3.68
N ALA A 326 19.31 7.12 -3.26
CA ALA A 326 20.44 6.48 -2.60
C ALA A 326 20.05 5.81 -1.27
N LEU A 327 19.22 6.48 -0.45
CA LEU A 327 18.65 5.89 0.76
C LEU A 327 17.82 4.63 0.46
N ASN A 328 17.00 4.66 -0.60
CA ASN A 328 16.23 3.49 -1.01
C ASN A 328 17.13 2.35 -1.52
N ASP A 329 18.20 2.65 -2.25
CA ASP A 329 19.15 1.64 -2.72
C ASP A 329 19.90 1.02 -1.52
N SER A 330 20.30 1.80 -0.51
CA SER A 330 20.85 1.33 0.75
C SER A 330 19.87 0.45 1.52
N ARG A 331 18.59 0.89 1.63
CA ARG A 331 17.52 0.10 2.26
C ARG A 331 17.33 -1.26 1.56
N LYS A 332 17.35 -1.29 0.21
CA LYS A 332 17.27 -2.55 -0.57
C LYS A 332 18.42 -3.49 -0.24
N ALA A 333 19.64 -2.98 -0.26
CA ALA A 333 20.84 -3.78 0.04
C ALA A 333 20.80 -4.37 1.47
N LEU A 334 20.46 -3.55 2.47
CA LEU A 334 20.30 -4.00 3.85
C LEU A 334 19.16 -5.02 4.01
N THR A 335 18.03 -4.81 3.31
CA THR A 335 16.92 -5.77 3.32
C THR A 335 17.30 -7.09 2.69
N GLU A 336 18.04 -7.08 1.58
CA GLU A 336 18.54 -8.29 0.91
C GLU A 336 19.50 -9.06 1.81
N GLN A 337 20.48 -8.38 2.40
CA GLN A 337 21.41 -8.96 3.37
C GLN A 337 20.68 -9.60 4.56
N GLY A 338 19.72 -8.89 5.18
CA GLY A 338 18.95 -9.42 6.30
C GLY A 338 18.05 -10.60 5.88
N THR A 339 17.49 -10.57 4.68
CA THR A 339 16.68 -11.66 4.13
C THR A 339 17.50 -12.92 3.88
N GLU A 340 18.71 -12.78 3.31
CA GLU A 340 19.63 -13.90 3.12
C GLU A 340 20.09 -14.50 4.46
N ALA A 341 20.40 -13.66 5.46
CA ALA A 341 20.74 -14.12 6.79
C ALA A 341 19.57 -14.90 7.43
N ALA A 342 18.35 -14.40 7.29
CA ALA A 342 17.14 -15.09 7.76
C ALA A 342 16.97 -16.46 7.09
N TYR A 343 17.11 -16.53 5.78
CA TYR A 343 16.99 -17.79 5.03
C TYR A 343 18.05 -18.81 5.45
N LYS A 344 19.30 -18.38 5.59
CA LYS A 344 20.39 -19.25 6.09
C LYS A 344 20.09 -19.81 7.48
N LEU A 345 19.58 -18.95 8.38
CA LEU A 345 19.20 -19.38 9.73
C LEU A 345 18.04 -20.37 9.71
N ILE A 346 17.00 -20.11 8.93
CA ILE A 346 15.82 -21.01 8.80
C ILE A 346 16.25 -22.37 8.24
N GLU A 347 16.96 -22.39 7.12
CA GLU A 347 17.36 -23.64 6.46
C GLU A 347 18.40 -24.44 7.27
N GLY A 348 19.26 -23.79 8.05
CA GLY A 348 20.29 -24.39 8.89
C GLY A 348 19.81 -24.84 10.28
N SER A 349 18.52 -24.67 10.61
CA SER A 349 17.98 -24.92 11.95
C SER A 349 16.61 -25.62 11.91
N ASN A 350 16.04 -25.88 13.10
CA ASN A 350 14.70 -26.44 13.22
C ASN A 350 13.58 -25.42 12.91
N LEU A 351 13.89 -24.15 12.69
CA LEU A 351 12.91 -23.10 12.36
C LEU A 351 12.09 -23.44 11.12
N LYS A 352 12.66 -24.14 10.14
CA LYS A 352 11.94 -24.57 8.93
C LYS A 352 10.72 -25.44 9.21
N ASN A 353 10.72 -26.15 10.35
CA ASN A 353 9.64 -27.05 10.74
C ASN A 353 8.52 -26.32 11.51
N ASP A 354 8.77 -25.11 11.99
CA ASP A 354 7.80 -24.31 12.72
C ASP A 354 6.63 -23.91 11.82
N ARG A 355 5.43 -23.84 12.38
CA ARG A 355 4.24 -23.32 11.69
C ARG A 355 4.21 -21.80 11.71
N VAL A 356 4.72 -21.19 12.78
CA VAL A 356 4.93 -19.74 12.91
C VAL A 356 6.44 -19.50 13.04
N MET A 357 7.02 -18.81 12.07
CA MET A 357 8.45 -18.59 12.04
C MET A 357 8.83 -17.38 12.90
N VAL A 358 9.62 -17.58 13.94
CA VAL A 358 10.20 -16.51 14.75
C VAL A 358 11.71 -16.48 14.52
N VAL A 359 12.17 -15.47 13.83
CA VAL A 359 13.56 -15.32 13.39
C VAL A 359 14.22 -14.17 14.13
N PHE A 360 15.23 -14.44 14.94
CA PHE A 360 15.99 -13.43 15.66
C PHE A 360 17.25 -13.04 14.88
N LEU A 361 17.31 -11.80 14.42
CA LEU A 361 18.42 -11.18 13.68
C LEU A 361 18.95 -9.99 14.48
N PRO A 362 19.84 -10.19 15.46
CA PRO A 362 20.23 -9.16 16.42
C PRO A 362 20.83 -7.91 15.80
N ASP A 363 21.52 -8.03 14.67
CA ASP A 363 22.21 -6.95 13.98
C ASP A 363 21.39 -6.32 12.84
N CYS A 364 20.14 -6.73 12.66
CA CYS A 364 19.27 -6.16 11.65
C CYS A 364 18.72 -4.80 12.10
N HIS A 365 18.66 -3.83 11.19
CA HIS A 365 18.04 -2.55 11.47
C HIS A 365 16.54 -2.73 11.74
N GLU A 366 16.03 -2.22 12.86
CA GLU A 366 14.65 -2.50 13.31
C GLU A 366 13.56 -2.08 12.30
N SER A 367 13.76 -0.98 11.56
CA SER A 367 12.82 -0.51 10.55
C SER A 367 12.66 -1.46 9.36
N LEU A 368 13.57 -2.45 9.20
CA LEU A 368 13.56 -3.44 8.12
C LEU A 368 12.94 -4.77 8.53
N ALA A 369 12.79 -5.04 9.83
CA ALA A 369 12.27 -6.31 10.35
C ALA A 369 10.93 -6.70 9.71
N GLY A 370 10.00 -5.75 9.55
CA GLY A 370 8.71 -6.00 8.92
C GLY A 370 8.78 -6.32 7.41
N ILE A 371 9.77 -5.79 6.69
CA ILE A 371 9.99 -6.10 5.27
C ILE A 371 10.56 -7.51 5.14
N ILE A 372 11.53 -7.86 5.98
CA ILE A 372 12.14 -9.20 6.02
C ILE A 372 11.10 -10.25 6.43
N ALA A 373 10.26 -9.97 7.44
CA ALA A 373 9.15 -10.85 7.82
C ALA A 373 8.19 -11.10 6.64
N GLY A 374 7.89 -10.07 5.84
CA GLY A 374 7.13 -10.19 4.60
C GLY A 374 7.79 -11.13 3.59
N ARG A 375 9.10 -11.04 3.39
CA ARG A 375 9.86 -11.92 2.49
C ARG A 375 9.87 -13.38 2.96
N ILE A 376 10.01 -13.60 4.27
CA ILE A 376 9.93 -14.93 4.86
C ILE A 376 8.54 -15.52 4.64
N ARG A 377 7.47 -14.75 4.96
CA ARG A 377 6.09 -15.17 4.74
C ARG A 377 5.84 -15.53 3.27
N GLU A 378 6.31 -14.71 2.32
CA GLU A 378 6.16 -14.97 0.89
C GLU A 378 6.85 -16.27 0.45
N LYS A 379 8.08 -16.51 0.92
CA LYS A 379 8.85 -17.70 0.53
C LYS A 379 8.31 -18.99 1.14
N TYR A 380 7.94 -18.97 2.42
CA TYR A 380 7.58 -20.19 3.17
C TYR A 380 6.06 -20.36 3.33
N HIS A 381 5.25 -19.36 2.93
CA HIS A 381 3.78 -19.34 3.08
C HIS A 381 3.32 -19.59 4.52
N LYS A 382 4.08 -19.08 5.49
CA LYS A 382 3.85 -19.21 6.93
C LYS A 382 3.84 -17.81 7.57
N PRO A 383 3.08 -17.60 8.67
CA PRO A 383 3.24 -16.42 9.49
C PRO A 383 4.69 -16.27 9.97
N ALA A 384 5.22 -15.07 9.94
CA ALA A 384 6.60 -14.83 10.29
C ALA A 384 6.77 -13.57 11.16
N PHE A 385 7.55 -13.70 12.22
CA PHE A 385 8.07 -12.60 13.03
C PHE A 385 9.58 -12.50 12.80
N VAL A 386 10.07 -11.28 12.61
CA VAL A 386 11.49 -10.96 12.66
C VAL A 386 11.74 -10.06 13.85
N LEU A 387 12.65 -10.50 14.70
CA LEU A 387 13.06 -9.82 15.92
C LEU A 387 14.47 -9.28 15.76
N THR A 388 14.76 -8.12 16.33
CA THR A 388 16.08 -7.50 16.30
C THR A 388 16.37 -6.78 17.62
N ARG A 389 17.63 -6.53 17.96
CA ARG A 389 17.99 -5.73 19.14
C ARG A 389 17.65 -4.27 18.88
N GLY A 390 16.82 -3.67 19.73
CA GLY A 390 16.65 -2.24 19.86
C GLY A 390 17.51 -1.70 21.01
N GLU A 391 17.41 -0.40 21.29
CA GLU A 391 18.21 0.24 22.33
C GLU A 391 17.97 -0.32 23.76
N LYS A 392 16.71 -0.62 24.10
CA LYS A 392 16.29 -1.03 25.44
C LYS A 392 15.77 -2.47 25.51
N SER A 393 15.29 -3.00 24.43
CA SER A 393 14.66 -4.33 24.35
C SER A 393 14.72 -4.84 22.94
N VAL A 394 14.43 -6.11 22.76
CA VAL A 394 14.24 -6.69 21.42
C VAL A 394 12.94 -6.15 20.82
N LYS A 395 13.01 -5.66 19.58
CA LYS A 395 11.88 -5.20 18.78
C LYS A 395 11.52 -6.25 17.73
N GLY A 396 10.24 -6.41 17.47
CA GLY A 396 9.76 -7.39 16.51
C GLY A 396 8.68 -6.85 15.58
N SER A 397 8.68 -7.37 14.36
CA SER A 397 7.60 -7.14 13.40
C SER A 397 7.13 -8.46 12.82
N GLY A 398 5.80 -8.67 12.81
CA GLY A 398 5.15 -9.85 12.25
C GLY A 398 4.41 -9.56 10.95
N ARG A 399 4.35 -10.58 10.08
CA ARG A 399 3.52 -10.59 8.86
C ARG A 399 2.81 -11.92 8.75
N SER A 400 1.49 -11.87 8.50
CA SER A 400 0.62 -13.05 8.55
C SER A 400 0.18 -13.57 7.19
N THR A 401 -0.40 -14.76 7.23
CA THR A 401 -1.22 -15.37 6.19
C THR A 401 -2.71 -15.19 6.54
N GLU A 402 -3.62 -15.46 5.60
CA GLU A 402 -5.06 -15.16 5.75
C GLU A 402 -5.73 -15.83 6.96
N ASN A 403 -5.26 -17.04 7.35
CA ASN A 403 -5.90 -17.86 8.39
C ASN A 403 -5.23 -17.72 9.78
N TYR A 404 -4.38 -16.70 10.00
CA TYR A 404 -3.67 -16.50 11.26
C TYR A 404 -3.71 -15.04 11.67
N SER A 405 -4.31 -14.73 12.81
CA SER A 405 -4.37 -13.37 13.35
C SER A 405 -3.16 -13.08 14.23
N MET A 406 -2.23 -12.24 13.73
CA MET A 406 -1.07 -11.81 14.51
C MET A 406 -1.46 -11.19 15.86
N TYR A 407 -2.45 -10.32 15.86
CA TYR A 407 -2.86 -9.61 17.08
C TYR A 407 -3.43 -10.57 18.13
N GLU A 408 -4.34 -11.46 17.75
CA GLU A 408 -4.94 -12.42 18.70
C GLU A 408 -3.90 -13.38 19.29
N GLU A 409 -2.91 -13.79 18.50
CA GLU A 409 -1.85 -14.66 18.98
C GLU A 409 -0.86 -13.92 19.89
N LEU A 410 -0.60 -12.62 19.66
CA LEU A 410 0.18 -11.80 20.60
C LEU A 410 -0.55 -11.62 21.93
N VAL A 411 -1.87 -11.44 21.94
CA VAL A 411 -2.68 -11.40 23.17
C VAL A 411 -2.49 -12.67 24.01
N LYS A 412 -2.41 -13.84 23.38
CA LYS A 412 -2.16 -15.12 24.10
C LYS A 412 -0.73 -15.23 24.65
N CYS A 413 0.18 -14.39 24.20
CA CYS A 413 1.57 -14.32 24.65
C CYS A 413 1.87 -13.11 25.55
N ASP A 414 0.86 -12.39 26.02
CA ASP A 414 0.95 -11.12 26.78
C ASP A 414 2.02 -11.17 27.89
N SER A 415 2.05 -12.26 28.69
CA SER A 415 2.99 -12.43 29.81
C SER A 415 4.47 -12.45 29.42
N LEU A 416 4.80 -12.67 28.16
CA LEU A 416 6.17 -12.70 27.63
C LEU A 416 6.58 -11.35 27.01
N LEU A 417 5.62 -10.48 26.74
CA LEU A 417 5.80 -9.26 25.96
C LEU A 417 5.85 -8.02 26.86
N LEU A 418 6.69 -7.05 26.50
CA LEU A 418 6.73 -5.74 27.14
C LEU A 418 5.66 -4.80 26.56
N GLN A 419 5.47 -4.89 25.25
CA GLN A 419 4.50 -4.09 24.51
C GLN A 419 4.20 -4.79 23.18
N TYR A 420 2.96 -4.72 22.73
CA TYR A 420 2.57 -5.19 21.41
C TYR A 420 1.35 -4.45 20.88
N GLY A 421 1.17 -4.52 19.56
CA GLY A 421 0.03 -3.94 18.87
C GLY A 421 0.00 -4.32 17.40
N GLY A 422 -1.12 -4.07 16.75
CA GLY A 422 -1.26 -4.35 15.32
C GLY A 422 -2.64 -4.85 14.93
N HIS A 423 -2.68 -5.50 13.77
CA HIS A 423 -3.87 -6.03 13.11
C HIS A 423 -3.68 -7.52 12.79
N PRO A 424 -4.73 -8.23 12.33
CA PRO A 424 -4.59 -9.64 11.97
C PRO A 424 -3.43 -9.95 11.03
N MET A 425 -3.14 -9.09 10.03
CA MET A 425 -2.13 -9.35 9.00
C MET A 425 -0.73 -8.84 9.33
N ALA A 426 -0.58 -7.93 10.30
CA ALA A 426 0.70 -7.35 10.66
C ALA A 426 0.68 -6.84 12.10
N ALA A 427 1.76 -7.10 12.84
CA ALA A 427 1.87 -6.64 14.22
C ALA A 427 3.32 -6.26 14.56
N GLY A 428 3.45 -5.41 15.59
CA GLY A 428 4.72 -5.05 16.21
C GLY A 428 4.74 -5.49 17.67
N LEU A 429 5.94 -5.73 18.19
CA LEU A 429 6.12 -6.12 19.58
C LEU A 429 7.48 -5.65 20.16
N SER A 430 7.54 -5.61 21.48
CA SER A 430 8.79 -5.48 22.26
C SER A 430 8.86 -6.61 23.28
N ILE A 431 10.03 -7.21 23.44
CA ILE A 431 10.23 -8.38 24.29
C ILE A 431 11.63 -8.38 24.90
N GLU A 432 11.80 -8.98 26.08
CA GLU A 432 13.12 -9.26 26.63
C GLU A 432 13.82 -10.36 25.82
N GLU A 433 15.13 -10.23 25.57
CA GLU A 433 15.88 -11.21 24.76
C GLU A 433 15.79 -12.64 25.35
N ALA A 434 15.77 -12.76 26.68
CA ALA A 434 15.61 -14.04 27.36
C ALA A 434 14.28 -14.75 27.06
N ASN A 435 13.25 -14.02 26.69
CA ASN A 435 11.93 -14.55 26.41
C ASN A 435 11.71 -14.95 24.94
N VAL A 436 12.64 -14.67 24.03
CA VAL A 436 12.49 -14.91 22.58
C VAL A 436 12.19 -16.37 22.26
N GLU A 437 12.92 -17.31 22.89
CA GLU A 437 12.70 -18.74 22.62
C GLU A 437 11.38 -19.24 23.26
N ALA A 438 10.99 -18.73 24.41
CA ALA A 438 9.70 -19.03 25.03
C ALA A 438 8.54 -18.51 24.17
N PHE A 439 8.67 -17.31 23.61
CA PHE A 439 7.71 -16.71 22.69
C PHE A 439 7.53 -17.56 21.41
N ARG A 440 8.66 -17.98 20.78
CA ARG A 440 8.65 -18.86 19.61
C ARG A 440 7.88 -20.14 19.90
N ARG A 441 8.19 -20.80 21.02
CA ARG A 441 7.56 -22.06 21.44
C ARG A 441 6.06 -21.86 21.66
N GLN A 442 5.65 -20.85 22.42
CA GLN A 442 4.25 -20.58 22.73
C GLN A 442 3.42 -20.29 21.49
N LEU A 443 3.94 -19.49 20.53
CA LEU A 443 3.26 -19.26 19.26
C LEU A 443 3.03 -20.54 18.46
N ASN A 444 4.00 -21.46 18.46
CA ASN A 444 3.88 -22.72 17.73
C ASN A 444 2.96 -23.73 18.45
N GLU A 445 2.95 -23.74 19.79
CA GLU A 445 2.02 -24.54 20.60
C GLU A 445 0.57 -24.06 20.44
N ASN A 446 0.34 -22.75 20.38
CA ASN A 446 -0.98 -22.16 20.17
C ASN A 446 -1.48 -22.28 18.72
N CYS A 447 -0.58 -22.52 17.76
CA CYS A 447 -0.89 -22.45 16.34
C CYS A 447 -1.85 -23.55 15.89
N THR A 448 -3.00 -23.14 15.37
CA THR A 448 -4.06 -24.03 14.84
C THR A 448 -4.00 -24.22 13.32
N LEU A 449 -3.04 -23.59 12.63
CA LEU A 449 -2.88 -23.73 11.18
C LEU A 449 -2.64 -25.20 10.80
N THR A 450 -3.32 -25.63 9.76
CA THR A 450 -3.13 -26.93 9.13
C THR A 450 -2.12 -26.86 7.98
N GLU A 451 -1.68 -27.99 7.45
CA GLU A 451 -0.84 -28.02 6.25
C GLU A 451 -1.56 -27.42 5.04
N GLU A 452 -2.89 -27.55 4.95
CA GLU A 452 -3.69 -27.00 3.87
C GLU A 452 -3.72 -25.46 3.91
N ASP A 453 -3.67 -24.85 5.10
CA ASP A 453 -3.63 -23.40 5.29
C ASP A 453 -2.30 -22.79 4.81
N MET A 454 -1.25 -23.59 4.79
CA MET A 454 0.11 -23.18 4.35
C MET A 454 0.34 -23.42 2.85
N ILE A 455 -0.62 -23.99 2.12
CA ILE A 455 -0.52 -24.16 0.67
C ILE A 455 -0.94 -22.85 -0.02
N PRO A 456 -0.06 -22.23 -0.85
CA PRO A 456 -0.43 -21.04 -1.60
C PRO A 456 -1.60 -21.30 -2.54
N LYS A 457 -2.59 -20.41 -2.51
CA LYS A 457 -3.76 -20.46 -3.38
C LYS A 457 -3.61 -19.46 -4.51
N ILE A 458 -3.69 -19.92 -5.76
CA ILE A 458 -3.74 -19.07 -6.94
C ILE A 458 -5.18 -19.00 -7.41
N VAL A 459 -5.77 -17.82 -7.32
CA VAL A 459 -7.13 -17.56 -7.77
C VAL A 459 -7.11 -17.21 -9.25
N ILE A 460 -7.71 -18.07 -10.07
CA ILE A 460 -7.86 -17.89 -11.50
C ILE A 460 -9.15 -17.13 -11.77
N ASP A 461 -9.07 -15.96 -12.39
CA ASP A 461 -10.25 -15.17 -12.74
C ASP A 461 -11.03 -15.82 -13.91
N VAL A 462 -10.31 -16.23 -14.94
CA VAL A 462 -10.93 -16.82 -16.14
C VAL A 462 -10.06 -17.96 -16.69
N PRO A 463 -10.59 -19.20 -16.79
CA PRO A 463 -9.98 -20.21 -17.61
C PRO A 463 -10.22 -19.84 -19.09
N MET A 464 -9.18 -19.36 -19.76
CA MET A 464 -9.28 -18.81 -21.10
C MET A 464 -8.27 -19.50 -22.02
N PRO A 465 -8.69 -20.10 -23.17
CA PRO A 465 -7.76 -20.67 -24.13
C PRO A 465 -6.97 -19.57 -24.86
N ILE A 466 -5.72 -19.87 -25.22
CA ILE A 466 -4.87 -18.92 -25.96
C ILE A 466 -5.47 -18.54 -27.32
N SER A 467 -6.28 -19.40 -27.93
CA SER A 467 -7.03 -19.14 -29.17
C SER A 467 -8.08 -18.02 -29.02
N TYR A 468 -8.52 -17.69 -27.80
CA TYR A 468 -9.44 -16.56 -27.56
C TYR A 468 -8.73 -15.21 -27.57
N ILE A 469 -7.41 -15.20 -27.38
CA ILE A 469 -6.61 -13.97 -27.26
C ILE A 469 -6.52 -13.27 -28.62
N ASN A 470 -6.93 -12.02 -28.63
CA ASN A 470 -6.81 -11.14 -29.78
C ASN A 470 -6.46 -9.71 -29.34
N GLY A 471 -6.03 -8.88 -30.29
CA GLY A 471 -5.60 -7.52 -29.98
C GLY A 471 -6.69 -6.63 -29.39
N ASN A 472 -7.97 -6.89 -29.71
CA ASN A 472 -9.10 -6.14 -29.15
C ASN A 472 -9.30 -6.47 -27.66
N LEU A 473 -9.27 -7.75 -27.29
CA LEU A 473 -9.36 -8.18 -25.89
C LEU A 473 -8.24 -7.55 -25.06
N ILE A 474 -6.98 -7.57 -25.55
CA ILE A 474 -5.85 -6.99 -24.81
C ILE A 474 -6.03 -5.48 -24.61
N ARG A 475 -6.52 -4.77 -25.61
CA ARG A 475 -6.85 -3.33 -25.45
C ARG A 475 -7.96 -3.11 -24.43
N GLN A 476 -8.98 -3.96 -24.42
CA GLN A 476 -10.05 -3.85 -23.42
C GLN A 476 -9.58 -4.20 -22.01
N LEU A 477 -8.60 -5.10 -21.84
CA LEU A 477 -8.02 -5.39 -20.52
C LEU A 477 -7.40 -4.15 -19.84
N SER A 478 -6.95 -3.15 -20.63
CA SER A 478 -6.43 -1.90 -20.06
C SER A 478 -7.48 -1.06 -19.33
N VAL A 479 -8.78 -1.27 -19.61
CA VAL A 479 -9.88 -0.60 -18.89
C VAL A 479 -9.91 -1.01 -17.43
N LEU A 480 -9.39 -2.19 -17.09
CA LEU A 480 -9.31 -2.68 -15.72
C LEU A 480 -8.21 -1.98 -14.88
N GLU A 481 -7.24 -1.31 -15.51
CA GLU A 481 -6.22 -0.52 -14.80
C GLU A 481 -6.84 0.70 -14.08
N PRO A 482 -6.24 1.14 -12.96
CA PRO A 482 -5.03 0.69 -12.28
C PRO A 482 -5.24 -0.58 -11.46
N PHE A 483 -4.23 -1.48 -11.45
CA PHE A 483 -4.25 -2.69 -10.62
C PHE A 483 -3.62 -2.42 -9.25
N GLY A 484 -4.15 -3.09 -8.23
CA GLY A 484 -3.68 -3.01 -6.84
C GLY A 484 -4.56 -3.83 -5.91
N LYS A 485 -4.53 -3.52 -4.62
CA LYS A 485 -5.43 -4.15 -3.64
C LYS A 485 -6.89 -3.88 -4.03
N GLY A 486 -7.79 -4.84 -3.85
CA GLY A 486 -9.19 -4.75 -4.25
C GLY A 486 -9.45 -4.80 -5.76
N ASN A 487 -8.41 -4.59 -6.59
CA ASN A 487 -8.45 -4.69 -8.05
C ASN A 487 -7.18 -5.35 -8.59
N ALA A 488 -6.95 -6.59 -8.21
CA ALA A 488 -5.78 -7.34 -8.61
C ALA A 488 -5.70 -7.52 -10.15
N LYS A 489 -4.47 -7.58 -10.68
CA LYS A 489 -4.26 -7.90 -12.09
C LYS A 489 -4.87 -9.28 -12.39
N PRO A 490 -5.68 -9.41 -13.46
CA PRO A 490 -6.36 -10.66 -13.77
C PRO A 490 -5.40 -11.83 -14.00
N VAL A 491 -5.81 -13.01 -13.54
CA VAL A 491 -5.11 -14.27 -13.74
C VAL A 491 -5.93 -15.14 -14.69
N PHE A 492 -5.37 -15.43 -15.84
CA PHE A 492 -5.91 -16.38 -16.81
C PHE A 492 -5.22 -17.72 -16.67
N ALA A 493 -5.87 -18.80 -17.08
CA ALA A 493 -5.25 -20.13 -17.06
C ALA A 493 -5.70 -20.99 -18.26
N GLN A 494 -4.79 -21.84 -18.70
CA GLN A 494 -5.08 -22.91 -19.64
C GLN A 494 -4.30 -24.16 -19.30
N LYS A 495 -4.97 -25.31 -19.41
CA LYS A 495 -4.39 -26.64 -19.26
C LYS A 495 -3.92 -27.20 -20.59
N ASN A 496 -3.06 -28.19 -20.52
CA ASN A 496 -2.67 -29.04 -21.64
C ASN A 496 -2.08 -28.30 -22.86
N LEU A 497 -1.29 -27.26 -22.63
CA LEU A 497 -0.56 -26.58 -23.67
C LEU A 497 0.66 -27.40 -24.08
N ARG A 498 0.75 -27.79 -25.36
CA ARG A 498 1.91 -28.48 -25.91
C ARG A 498 3.07 -27.51 -26.11
N VAL A 499 4.24 -27.89 -25.59
CA VAL A 499 5.48 -27.12 -25.74
C VAL A 499 6.14 -27.48 -27.05
N LEU A 500 6.19 -26.54 -28.00
CA LEU A 500 6.83 -26.72 -29.30
C LEU A 500 8.31 -26.34 -29.28
N LYS A 501 8.63 -25.26 -28.54
CA LYS A 501 9.98 -24.72 -28.47
C LYS A 501 10.22 -24.08 -27.10
N THR A 502 11.44 -24.22 -26.57
CA THR A 502 11.86 -23.61 -25.30
C THR A 502 13.29 -23.10 -25.41
N GLY A 503 13.55 -21.88 -24.94
CA GLY A 503 14.89 -21.30 -24.88
C GLY A 503 15.06 -20.36 -23.69
N ILE A 504 16.26 -20.30 -23.11
CA ILE A 504 16.63 -19.39 -22.04
C ILE A 504 17.35 -18.20 -22.65
N TYR A 505 17.00 -16.99 -22.21
CA TYR A 505 17.46 -15.71 -22.75
C TYR A 505 17.79 -14.71 -21.61
N GLY A 506 18.41 -13.58 -22.02
CA GLY A 506 18.80 -12.50 -21.13
C GLY A 506 20.25 -12.65 -20.60
N LYS A 507 20.88 -11.53 -20.24
CA LYS A 507 22.26 -11.52 -19.71
C LYS A 507 22.38 -12.32 -18.40
N THR A 508 21.34 -12.31 -17.60
CA THR A 508 21.25 -13.03 -16.31
C THR A 508 20.65 -14.42 -16.45
N GLN A 509 20.28 -14.86 -17.68
CA GLN A 509 19.65 -16.15 -17.94
C GLN A 509 18.40 -16.42 -17.08
N ASN A 510 17.61 -15.39 -16.80
CA ASN A 510 16.40 -15.45 -15.97
C ASN A 510 15.10 -15.35 -16.77
N THR A 511 15.17 -15.44 -18.10
CA THR A 511 14.01 -15.34 -18.99
C THR A 511 13.87 -16.59 -19.84
N VAL A 512 12.72 -17.25 -19.77
CA VAL A 512 12.38 -18.36 -20.67
C VAL A 512 11.39 -17.86 -21.72
N LYS A 513 11.68 -18.16 -23.00
CA LYS A 513 10.71 -17.99 -24.09
C LYS A 513 10.29 -19.37 -24.58
N LEU A 514 9.00 -19.52 -24.79
CA LEU A 514 8.37 -20.76 -25.28
C LEU A 514 7.48 -20.46 -26.49
N GLN A 515 7.27 -21.48 -27.30
CA GLN A 515 6.12 -21.55 -28.22
C GLN A 515 5.19 -22.65 -27.70
N LEU A 516 3.94 -22.27 -27.46
CA LEU A 516 2.91 -23.13 -26.88
C LEU A 516 1.77 -23.30 -27.87
N MET A 517 1.24 -24.51 -28.00
CA MET A 517 0.12 -24.83 -28.88
C MET A 517 -1.04 -25.42 -28.06
N ASP A 518 -2.24 -24.91 -28.30
CA ASP A 518 -3.45 -25.45 -27.67
C ASP A 518 -4.07 -26.59 -28.55
N GLU A 519 -5.15 -27.17 -28.06
CA GLU A 519 -5.88 -28.25 -28.71
C GLU A 519 -6.50 -27.82 -30.07
N SER A 520 -6.75 -26.52 -30.26
CA SER A 520 -7.24 -25.98 -31.54
C SER A 520 -6.16 -25.84 -32.61
N GLY A 521 -4.89 -26.06 -32.25
CA GLY A 521 -3.74 -25.83 -33.12
C GLY A 521 -3.22 -24.39 -33.11
N THR A 522 -3.81 -23.51 -32.27
CA THR A 522 -3.32 -22.13 -32.14
C THR A 522 -1.97 -22.11 -31.43
N VAL A 523 -1.00 -21.43 -32.04
CA VAL A 523 0.36 -21.26 -31.49
C VAL A 523 0.51 -19.85 -30.91
N MET A 524 1.04 -19.75 -29.69
CA MET A 524 1.26 -18.50 -28.96
C MET A 524 2.66 -18.48 -28.36
N ASP A 525 3.32 -17.33 -28.46
CA ASP A 525 4.57 -17.11 -27.74
C ASP A 525 4.29 -16.88 -26.24
N GLY A 526 5.07 -17.58 -25.40
CA GLY A 526 5.05 -17.43 -23.95
C GLY A 526 6.37 -16.90 -23.44
N VAL A 527 6.33 -16.06 -22.41
CA VAL A 527 7.52 -15.59 -21.69
C VAL A 527 7.32 -15.81 -20.20
N TYR A 528 8.37 -16.30 -19.54
CA TYR A 528 8.44 -16.50 -18.09
C TYR A 528 9.68 -15.84 -17.53
N TRP A 529 9.56 -15.18 -16.40
CA TRP A 529 10.64 -14.57 -15.62
C TRP A 529 10.68 -15.21 -14.23
N GLY A 530 11.82 -15.78 -13.87
CA GLY A 530 12.02 -16.44 -12.57
C GLY A 530 13.13 -17.47 -12.63
N GLU A 531 12.92 -18.63 -12.01
CA GLU A 531 13.83 -19.77 -12.03
C GLU A 531 13.87 -20.42 -13.42
N ALA A 532 14.55 -19.74 -14.34
CA ALA A 532 14.47 -20.04 -15.77
C ALA A 532 14.99 -21.45 -16.13
N LYS A 533 16.03 -21.93 -15.42
CA LYS A 533 16.58 -23.27 -15.68
C LYS A 533 15.57 -24.34 -15.29
N GLU A 534 15.00 -24.25 -14.09
CA GLU A 534 14.02 -25.17 -13.56
C GLU A 534 12.79 -25.24 -14.47
N PHE A 535 12.22 -24.07 -14.81
CA PHE A 535 11.04 -24.02 -15.69
C PHE A 535 11.33 -24.55 -17.09
N ALA A 536 12.46 -24.22 -17.70
CA ALA A 536 12.81 -24.70 -19.03
C ALA A 536 13.01 -26.22 -19.06
N GLU A 537 13.57 -26.79 -18.01
CA GLU A 537 13.77 -28.24 -17.83
C GLU A 537 12.41 -28.94 -17.63
N PHE A 538 11.57 -28.41 -16.77
CA PHE A 538 10.20 -28.87 -16.57
C PHE A 538 9.42 -28.90 -17.89
N ALA A 539 9.41 -27.78 -18.62
CA ALA A 539 8.68 -27.66 -19.90
C ALA A 539 9.16 -28.66 -20.96
N ARG A 540 10.48 -28.95 -21.02
CA ARG A 540 11.04 -29.94 -21.95
C ARG A 540 10.72 -31.37 -21.56
N SER A 541 10.81 -31.70 -20.28
CA SER A 541 10.60 -33.07 -19.79
C SER A 541 9.13 -33.51 -19.88
N HIS A 542 8.18 -32.59 -19.66
CA HIS A 542 6.76 -32.92 -19.70
C HIS A 542 6.13 -32.81 -21.09
N GLY A 543 6.65 -31.95 -21.96
CA GLY A 543 6.14 -31.74 -23.32
C GLY A 543 4.76 -31.10 -23.40
N THR A 544 3.96 -31.19 -22.33
CA THR A 544 2.63 -30.57 -22.15
C THR A 544 2.55 -29.98 -20.76
N ILE A 545 2.16 -28.72 -20.65
CA ILE A 545 2.11 -27.97 -19.38
C ILE A 545 0.78 -27.25 -19.21
N SER A 546 0.41 -27.00 -17.98
CA SER A 546 -0.67 -26.06 -17.62
C SER A 546 -0.06 -24.79 -17.09
N VAL A 547 -0.62 -23.65 -17.46
CA VAL A 547 -0.05 -22.35 -17.07
C VAL A 547 -1.11 -21.38 -16.57
N THR A 548 -0.75 -20.55 -15.58
CA THR A 548 -1.45 -19.28 -15.38
C THR A 548 -0.69 -18.18 -16.10
N TYR A 549 -1.43 -17.21 -16.65
CA TYR A 549 -0.82 -16.22 -17.51
C TYR A 549 -1.58 -14.91 -17.58
N TYR A 550 -0.95 -13.87 -18.14
CA TYR A 550 -1.57 -12.62 -18.56
C TYR A 550 -1.21 -12.33 -20.03
N PRO A 551 -2.19 -12.06 -20.93
CA PRO A 551 -1.91 -11.76 -22.32
C PRO A 551 -1.35 -10.34 -22.50
N LYS A 552 -0.41 -10.16 -23.41
CA LYS A 552 0.23 -8.88 -23.70
C LYS A 552 0.53 -8.74 -25.20
N ILE A 553 0.53 -7.52 -25.71
CA ILE A 553 1.13 -7.18 -27.00
C ILE A 553 2.63 -6.94 -26.75
N ASN A 554 3.45 -7.60 -27.52
CA ASN A 554 4.88 -7.38 -27.56
C ASN A 554 5.23 -6.60 -28.83
N SER A 555 5.69 -5.36 -28.66
CA SER A 555 6.14 -4.51 -29.77
C SER A 555 7.66 -4.57 -29.86
N TYR A 556 8.17 -5.17 -30.92
CA TYR A 556 9.61 -5.28 -31.14
C TYR A 556 9.94 -4.87 -32.59
N MET A 557 10.86 -3.92 -32.75
CA MET A 557 11.27 -3.35 -34.06
C MET A 557 10.08 -2.93 -34.93
N GLY A 558 9.06 -2.30 -34.32
CA GLY A 558 7.86 -1.83 -35.05
C GLY A 558 6.86 -2.93 -35.44
N ARG A 559 7.06 -4.16 -34.98
CA ARG A 559 6.12 -5.28 -35.20
C ARG A 559 5.45 -5.68 -33.91
N ASP A 560 4.14 -5.70 -33.92
CA ASP A 560 3.32 -6.16 -32.80
C ASP A 560 3.05 -7.67 -32.93
N SER A 561 3.25 -8.38 -31.85
CA SER A 561 2.91 -9.79 -31.71
C SER A 561 2.16 -10.05 -30.41
N LEU A 562 1.24 -11.00 -30.42
CA LEU A 562 0.55 -11.44 -29.23
C LEU A 562 1.44 -12.42 -28.48
N GLN A 563 1.52 -12.26 -27.16
CA GLN A 563 2.24 -13.19 -26.28
C GLN A 563 1.53 -13.33 -24.94
N ILE A 564 1.80 -14.40 -24.23
CA ILE A 564 1.39 -14.59 -22.84
C ILE A 564 2.59 -14.45 -21.90
N VAL A 565 2.36 -13.78 -20.79
CA VAL A 565 3.30 -13.71 -19.67
C VAL A 565 2.90 -14.78 -18.67
N ILE A 566 3.69 -15.84 -18.59
CA ILE A 566 3.44 -16.96 -17.69
C ILE A 566 3.81 -16.54 -16.26
N GLN A 567 2.94 -16.87 -15.31
CA GLN A 567 3.10 -16.56 -13.89
C GLN A 567 3.41 -17.82 -13.07
N ASN A 568 2.59 -18.86 -13.27
CA ASN A 568 2.76 -20.15 -12.61
C ASN A 568 2.58 -21.29 -13.65
N TYR A 569 3.10 -22.46 -13.31
CA TYR A 569 3.03 -23.65 -14.18
C TYR A 569 2.90 -24.95 -13.34
N CYS A 570 2.30 -25.95 -13.92
CA CYS A 570 2.23 -27.32 -13.38
C CYS A 570 2.10 -28.36 -14.49
#